data_37bbebc6d0d50f3a6aa507062b364cd2
#
_entry.id   37bbebc6d0d50f3a6aa507062b364cd2
#
_cell.length_a   1.000
_cell.length_b   1.000
_cell.length_c   1.000
_cell.angle_alpha   90.00
_cell.angle_beta   90.00
_cell.angle_gamma   90.00
#
_symmetry.space_group_name_H-M   'P 1'
#
loop_
_entity.id
_entity.type
_entity.pdbx_description
1 polymer ?
#
loop_
_entity_poly.entity_id
_entity_poly.type
_entity_poly.pdbx_seq_one_letter_code
_entity_poly.pdbx_strand_id
1 'polypeptide(L)'
;KAEKITNYPGFPSISGEELIERFKAHQESAQLVITEKTVTNIMPMETEEKRYFMVLADNEIYETRTLILAMGVMAAKLLEGEEVFLGRGVSYCATCDGKLYQGKRIAVLCSSEHYEQEVEYLAGLAEKVYYFPTFASTLTGENIIMSKDLPVQVNGGMKVSSLTLRSGAQLEIDGLFCLRNAIAPTALLPGLSVEEGHIVVDRNMATNLPDCYAAGDCTGRPYQYTKAVGEGNVAAHSVISCLAAKKLKEK
;
A
#
# COMPACT_ATOMS: atom_id res chain seq x y z
N LYS A 1 -0.36 13.78 -13.54
CA LYS A 1 0.74 13.48 -14.49
C LYS A 1 1.40 14.79 -14.89
N ALA A 2 2.76 14.84 -15.01
CA ALA A 2 3.47 16.04 -15.38
C ALA A 2 3.22 16.34 -16.88
N GLU A 3 2.73 17.55 -17.18
CA GLU A 3 2.51 17.97 -18.56
C GLU A 3 3.83 18.19 -19.30
N LYS A 4 4.87 18.63 -18.57
CA LYS A 4 6.18 18.92 -19.14
C LYS A 4 7.30 18.57 -18.15
N ILE A 5 8.25 17.76 -18.60
CA ILE A 5 9.46 17.36 -17.88
C ILE A 5 10.66 17.90 -18.69
N THR A 6 11.50 18.72 -18.06
CA THR A 6 12.66 19.36 -18.70
C THR A 6 13.99 19.00 -18.03
N ASN A 7 13.94 18.20 -16.98
CA ASN A 7 15.10 17.85 -16.17
C ASN A 7 15.41 16.34 -16.18
N TYR A 8 14.94 15.62 -17.21
CA TYR A 8 15.30 14.23 -17.43
C TYR A 8 16.43 14.16 -18.47
N PRO A 9 17.65 13.70 -18.12
CA PRO A 9 18.77 13.64 -19.05
C PRO A 9 18.45 12.83 -20.30
N GLY A 10 18.79 13.39 -21.46
CA GLY A 10 18.47 12.80 -22.77
C GLY A 10 17.18 13.32 -23.40
N PHE A 11 16.34 14.03 -22.64
CA PHE A 11 15.12 14.66 -23.16
C PHE A 11 15.08 16.15 -22.79
N PRO A 12 15.35 17.07 -23.72
CA PRO A 12 15.22 18.52 -23.48
C PRO A 12 13.82 18.94 -23.02
N SER A 13 12.80 18.21 -23.48
CA SER A 13 11.40 18.33 -23.05
C SER A 13 10.65 17.08 -23.44
N ILE A 14 9.89 16.50 -22.50
CA ILE A 14 9.02 15.34 -22.71
C ILE A 14 7.81 15.45 -21.78
N SER A 15 6.65 14.91 -22.17
CA SER A 15 5.52 14.79 -21.26
C SER A 15 5.67 13.56 -20.33
N GLY A 16 4.99 13.56 -19.19
CA GLY A 16 4.98 12.39 -18.31
C GLY A 16 4.34 11.16 -18.97
N GLU A 17 3.37 11.36 -19.84
CA GLU A 17 2.72 10.31 -20.61
C GLU A 17 3.69 9.67 -21.61
N GLU A 18 4.35 10.48 -22.44
CA GLU A 18 5.34 9.99 -23.40
C GLU A 18 6.51 9.28 -22.70
N LEU A 19 6.97 9.79 -21.55
CA LEU A 19 8.04 9.13 -20.78
C LEU A 19 7.63 7.74 -20.31
N ILE A 20 6.38 7.57 -19.83
CA ILE A 20 5.84 6.27 -19.42
C ILE A 20 5.71 5.32 -20.62
N GLU A 21 5.27 5.80 -21.78
CA GLU A 21 5.21 4.99 -22.99
C GLU A 21 6.58 4.47 -23.41
N ARG A 22 7.62 5.30 -23.29
CA ARG A 22 9.01 4.87 -23.57
C ARG A 22 9.50 3.83 -22.56
N PHE A 23 9.14 3.94 -21.29
CA PHE A 23 9.45 2.92 -20.29
C PHE A 23 8.73 1.60 -20.57
N LYS A 24 7.45 1.65 -20.99
CA LYS A 24 6.71 0.46 -21.40
C LYS A 24 7.33 -0.21 -22.62
N ALA A 25 7.66 0.55 -23.64
CA ALA A 25 8.33 0.03 -24.83
C ALA A 25 9.69 -0.63 -24.49
N HIS A 26 10.46 -0.02 -23.56
CA HIS A 26 11.71 -0.62 -23.06
C HIS A 26 11.46 -1.93 -22.30
N GLN A 27 10.47 -1.96 -21.43
CA GLN A 27 10.05 -3.16 -20.70
C GLN A 27 9.67 -4.30 -21.67
N GLU A 28 8.88 -4.00 -22.70
CA GLU A 28 8.48 -4.97 -23.73
C GLU A 28 9.69 -5.50 -24.51
N SER A 29 10.60 -4.61 -24.91
CA SER A 29 11.84 -5.01 -25.61
C SER A 29 12.74 -5.91 -24.76
N ALA A 30 12.72 -5.73 -23.44
CA ALA A 30 13.43 -6.56 -22.48
C ALA A 30 12.66 -7.85 -22.08
N GLN A 31 11.47 -8.07 -22.65
CA GLN A 31 10.58 -9.21 -22.35
C GLN A 31 10.22 -9.32 -20.84
N LEU A 32 10.15 -8.19 -20.13
CA LEU A 32 9.77 -8.15 -18.73
C LEU A 32 8.25 -8.17 -18.59
N VAL A 33 7.73 -9.05 -17.75
CA VAL A 33 6.29 -9.11 -17.44
C VAL A 33 6.02 -8.34 -16.16
N ILE A 34 5.10 -7.37 -16.24
CA ILE A 34 4.54 -6.70 -15.07
C ILE A 34 3.17 -7.30 -14.80
N THR A 35 2.96 -7.80 -13.58
CA THR A 35 1.67 -8.31 -13.13
C THR A 35 0.93 -7.19 -12.42
N GLU A 36 -0.23 -6.78 -12.95
CA GLU A 36 -1.08 -5.76 -12.34
C GLU A 36 -1.92 -6.39 -11.24
N LYS A 37 -1.53 -6.15 -9.98
CA LYS A 37 -2.22 -6.60 -8.77
C LYS A 37 -2.05 -5.62 -7.64
N THR A 38 -3.04 -5.57 -6.75
CA THR A 38 -2.98 -4.75 -5.53
C THR A 38 -2.34 -5.56 -4.41
N VAL A 39 -1.14 -5.16 -3.99
CA VAL A 39 -0.48 -5.74 -2.82
C VAL A 39 -1.07 -5.12 -1.56
N THR A 40 -1.64 -5.95 -0.69
CA THR A 40 -2.34 -5.50 0.53
C THR A 40 -1.60 -5.87 1.81
N ASN A 41 -0.72 -6.87 1.77
CA ASN A 41 0.08 -7.28 2.92
C ASN A 41 1.38 -7.96 2.49
N ILE A 42 2.43 -7.76 3.27
CA ILE A 42 3.72 -8.43 3.11
C ILE A 42 4.16 -8.95 4.48
N MET A 43 4.38 -10.25 4.59
CA MET A 43 4.82 -10.90 5.82
C MET A 43 6.25 -11.39 5.67
N PRO A 44 7.20 -10.89 6.49
CA PRO A 44 8.52 -11.47 6.58
C PRO A 44 8.41 -12.83 7.28
N MET A 45 8.97 -13.85 6.67
CA MET A 45 8.98 -15.22 7.15
C MET A 45 10.42 -15.68 7.37
N GLU A 46 10.65 -16.38 8.47
CA GLU A 46 11.96 -16.97 8.79
C GLU A 46 11.78 -18.40 9.29
N THR A 47 12.53 -19.31 8.70
CA THR A 47 12.65 -20.70 9.14
C THR A 47 14.12 -20.97 9.49
N GLU A 48 14.43 -22.13 10.03
CA GLU A 48 15.82 -22.55 10.29
C GLU A 48 16.68 -22.60 9.01
N GLU A 49 16.04 -22.84 7.84
CA GLU A 49 16.72 -23.02 6.55
C GLU A 49 16.75 -21.76 5.69
N LYS A 50 15.69 -20.95 5.73
CA LYS A 50 15.54 -19.80 4.81
C LYS A 50 14.76 -18.63 5.41
N ARG A 51 15.10 -17.42 4.91
CA ARG A 51 14.28 -16.21 5.07
C ARG A 51 13.64 -15.87 3.73
N TYR A 52 12.37 -15.47 3.76
CA TYR A 52 11.59 -15.11 2.57
C TYR A 52 10.43 -14.19 2.95
N PHE A 53 9.74 -13.65 1.97
CA PHE A 53 8.53 -12.85 2.17
C PHE A 53 7.34 -13.56 1.53
N MET A 54 6.20 -13.52 2.22
CA MET A 54 4.90 -13.84 1.64
C MET A 54 4.21 -12.54 1.29
N VAL A 55 3.86 -12.36 0.02
CA VAL A 55 3.22 -11.16 -0.51
C VAL A 55 1.79 -11.51 -0.88
N LEU A 56 0.83 -10.92 -0.19
CA LEU A 56 -0.59 -11.02 -0.54
C LEU A 56 -0.91 -9.95 -1.58
N ALA A 57 -1.24 -10.39 -2.79
CA ALA A 57 -1.62 -9.54 -3.91
C ALA A 57 -2.98 -9.99 -4.47
N ASP A 58 -3.99 -9.14 -4.34
CA ASP A 58 -5.40 -9.50 -4.47
C ASP A 58 -5.74 -10.70 -3.55
N ASN A 59 -6.15 -11.84 -4.13
CA ASN A 59 -6.45 -13.08 -3.38
C ASN A 59 -5.37 -14.16 -3.57
N GLU A 60 -4.18 -13.79 -4.05
CA GLU A 60 -3.09 -14.71 -4.31
C GLU A 60 -1.90 -14.43 -3.39
N ILE A 61 -1.18 -15.48 -3.01
CA ILE A 61 0.03 -15.41 -2.20
C ILE A 61 1.22 -15.72 -3.07
N TYR A 62 2.21 -14.81 -3.06
CA TYR A 62 3.49 -14.96 -3.72
C TYR A 62 4.59 -15.13 -2.68
N GLU A 63 5.50 -16.06 -2.91
CA GLU A 63 6.72 -16.22 -2.11
C GLU A 63 7.90 -15.60 -2.86
N THR A 64 8.70 -14.78 -2.16
CA THR A 64 9.93 -14.22 -2.73
C THR A 64 11.06 -14.15 -1.71
N ARG A 65 12.30 -14.33 -2.17
CA ARG A 65 13.52 -14.30 -1.34
C ARG A 65 14.01 -12.88 -1.05
N THR A 66 13.66 -11.94 -1.89
CA THR A 66 14.05 -10.53 -1.77
C THR A 66 12.90 -9.63 -2.20
N LEU A 67 12.87 -8.41 -1.71
CA LEU A 67 11.81 -7.45 -1.97
C LEU A 67 12.39 -6.08 -2.31
N ILE A 68 11.84 -5.40 -3.32
CA ILE A 68 12.10 -3.99 -3.59
C ILE A 68 10.77 -3.23 -3.50
N LEU A 69 10.68 -2.30 -2.57
CA LEU A 69 9.53 -1.40 -2.41
C LEU A 69 9.75 -0.14 -3.27
N ALA A 70 8.90 0.08 -4.28
CA ALA A 70 8.97 1.22 -5.19
C ALA A 70 7.60 1.91 -5.32
N MET A 71 6.98 2.19 -4.18
CA MET A 71 5.56 2.54 -4.05
C MET A 71 5.28 4.05 -4.21
N GLY A 72 6.29 4.85 -4.51
CA GLY A 72 6.13 6.30 -4.66
C GLY A 72 5.86 7.03 -3.35
N VAL A 73 5.30 8.25 -3.42
CA VAL A 73 4.94 9.03 -2.22
C VAL A 73 3.65 8.51 -1.63
N MET A 74 3.69 8.17 -0.36
CA MET A 74 2.55 7.73 0.41
C MET A 74 1.89 8.92 1.11
N ALA A 75 0.87 9.49 0.49
CA ALA A 75 0.16 10.67 1.02
C ALA A 75 -0.95 10.34 2.04
N ALA A 76 -1.14 9.07 2.39
CA ALA A 76 -2.22 8.68 3.29
C ALA A 76 -1.82 8.91 4.75
N LYS A 77 -2.42 9.95 5.37
CA LYS A 77 -2.39 10.08 6.83
C LYS A 77 -3.24 8.95 7.42
N LEU A 78 -2.59 8.07 8.18
CA LEU A 78 -3.29 7.02 8.91
C LEU A 78 -4.15 7.61 10.04
N LEU A 79 -5.23 6.91 10.37
CA LEU A 79 -5.97 7.19 11.60
C LEU A 79 -5.13 6.75 12.80
N GLU A 80 -5.30 7.44 13.91
CA GLU A 80 -4.69 6.98 15.16
C GLU A 80 -5.20 5.57 15.50
N GLY A 81 -4.30 4.63 15.81
CA GLY A 81 -4.64 3.24 16.08
C GLY A 81 -4.88 2.35 14.85
N GLU A 82 -4.90 2.88 13.64
CA GLU A 82 -5.17 2.10 12.42
C GLU A 82 -4.22 0.91 12.24
N GLU A 83 -2.91 1.15 12.36
CA GLU A 83 -1.89 0.09 12.24
C GLU A 83 -2.00 -0.95 13.35
N VAL A 84 -2.32 -0.50 14.56
CA VAL A 84 -2.48 -1.40 15.73
C VAL A 84 -3.56 -2.44 15.49
N PHE A 85 -4.63 -2.06 14.79
CA PHE A 85 -5.78 -2.95 14.55
C PHE A 85 -5.79 -3.58 13.16
N LEU A 86 -4.74 -3.44 12.37
CA LEU A 86 -4.64 -4.11 11.08
C LEU A 86 -4.71 -5.64 11.25
N GLY A 87 -5.61 -6.30 10.48
CA GLY A 87 -5.93 -7.72 10.63
C GLY A 87 -6.72 -8.06 11.91
N ARG A 88 -6.99 -7.06 12.76
CA ARG A 88 -7.81 -7.21 13.97
C ARG A 88 -9.03 -6.29 13.96
N GLY A 89 -9.61 -6.13 12.78
CA GLY A 89 -10.78 -5.28 12.53
C GLY A 89 -10.54 -4.12 11.60
N VAL A 90 -9.29 -3.79 11.24
CA VAL A 90 -8.93 -2.90 10.14
C VAL A 90 -8.48 -3.72 8.95
N SER A 91 -8.97 -3.37 7.76
CA SER A 91 -8.60 -4.00 6.48
C SER A 91 -8.41 -2.95 5.38
N TYR A 92 -7.53 -3.26 4.43
CA TYR A 92 -7.31 -2.49 3.19
C TYR A 92 -7.85 -3.19 1.95
N CYS A 93 -8.47 -4.36 2.10
CA CYS A 93 -8.96 -5.19 1.00
C CYS A 93 -10.41 -5.63 1.25
N ALA A 94 -11.34 -5.06 0.52
CA ALA A 94 -12.76 -5.41 0.64
C ALA A 94 -13.03 -6.86 0.24
N THR A 95 -12.46 -7.32 -0.86
CA THR A 95 -12.68 -8.68 -1.40
C THR A 95 -12.01 -9.77 -0.56
N CYS A 96 -10.86 -9.46 0.09
CA CYS A 96 -10.14 -10.40 0.94
C CYS A 96 -10.92 -10.68 2.24
N ASP A 97 -11.32 -9.61 2.93
CA ASP A 97 -11.82 -9.69 4.31
C ASP A 97 -13.33 -9.45 4.44
N GLY A 98 -13.99 -8.94 3.40
CA GLY A 98 -15.39 -8.52 3.47
C GLY A 98 -16.34 -9.61 3.98
N LYS A 99 -16.13 -10.87 3.59
CA LYS A 99 -16.94 -12.00 4.05
C LYS A 99 -16.90 -12.25 5.55
N LEU A 100 -15.82 -11.84 6.24
CA LEU A 100 -15.70 -11.94 7.72
C LEU A 100 -16.66 -10.99 8.45
N TYR A 101 -17.20 -10.01 7.73
CA TYR A 101 -18.09 -8.97 8.25
C TYR A 101 -19.54 -9.12 7.78
N GLN A 102 -19.91 -10.29 7.28
CA GLN A 102 -21.31 -10.58 6.90
C GLN A 102 -22.23 -10.37 8.08
N GLY A 103 -23.30 -9.57 7.89
CA GLY A 103 -24.29 -9.24 8.91
C GLY A 103 -23.75 -8.38 10.08
N LYS A 104 -22.62 -7.67 9.88
CA LYS A 104 -22.00 -6.81 10.88
C LYS A 104 -22.09 -5.34 10.50
N ARG A 105 -21.83 -4.46 11.48
CA ARG A 105 -21.73 -3.01 11.28
C ARG A 105 -20.30 -2.65 10.95
N ILE A 106 -20.06 -2.10 9.78
CA ILE A 106 -18.73 -1.73 9.33
C ILE A 106 -18.65 -0.25 9.01
N ALA A 107 -17.43 0.29 9.07
CA ALA A 107 -17.10 1.59 8.53
C ALA A 107 -16.24 1.42 7.27
N VAL A 108 -16.41 2.32 6.30
CA VAL A 108 -15.59 2.36 5.09
C VAL A 108 -15.10 3.78 4.89
N LEU A 109 -13.79 4.00 5.06
CA LEU A 109 -13.09 5.23 4.68
C LEU A 109 -12.61 5.07 3.24
N CYS A 110 -13.15 5.88 2.31
CA CYS A 110 -12.91 5.75 0.89
C CYS A 110 -12.27 7.03 0.32
N SER A 111 -11.14 6.90 -0.37
CA SER A 111 -10.36 8.04 -0.85
C SER A 111 -10.60 8.39 -2.32
N SER A 112 -11.30 7.57 -3.08
CA SER A 112 -11.52 7.76 -4.51
C SER A 112 -12.80 7.05 -4.97
N GLU A 113 -13.49 7.64 -5.94
CA GLU A 113 -14.64 7.06 -6.63
C GLU A 113 -14.34 5.67 -7.22
N HIS A 114 -13.09 5.44 -7.59
CA HIS A 114 -12.63 4.14 -8.11
C HIS A 114 -12.95 2.95 -7.18
N TYR A 115 -13.03 3.19 -5.87
CA TYR A 115 -13.33 2.14 -4.87
C TYR A 115 -14.81 2.02 -4.53
N GLU A 116 -15.72 2.76 -5.14
CA GLU A 116 -17.14 2.71 -4.77
C GLU A 116 -17.78 1.35 -5.07
N GLN A 117 -17.31 0.62 -6.09
CA GLN A 117 -17.74 -0.76 -6.35
C GLN A 117 -17.39 -1.70 -5.19
N GLU A 118 -16.26 -1.46 -4.51
CA GLU A 118 -15.88 -2.22 -3.31
C GLU A 118 -16.76 -1.86 -2.11
N VAL A 119 -17.20 -0.59 -2.00
CA VAL A 119 -18.17 -0.17 -1.00
C VAL A 119 -19.51 -0.86 -1.22
N GLU A 120 -19.99 -0.93 -2.45
CA GLU A 120 -21.22 -1.65 -2.82
C GLU A 120 -21.12 -3.15 -2.51
N TYR A 121 -19.97 -3.77 -2.83
CA TYR A 121 -19.70 -5.15 -2.47
C TYR A 121 -19.78 -5.38 -0.96
N LEU A 122 -19.17 -4.52 -0.16
CA LEU A 122 -19.24 -4.57 1.31
C LEU A 122 -20.64 -4.33 1.83
N ALA A 123 -21.43 -3.43 1.21
CA ALA A 123 -22.82 -3.19 1.55
C ALA A 123 -23.70 -4.40 1.28
N GLY A 124 -23.39 -5.18 0.25
CA GLY A 124 -24.08 -6.46 -0.02
C GLY A 124 -23.82 -7.55 1.03
N LEU A 125 -22.80 -7.40 1.86
CA LEU A 125 -22.46 -8.36 2.91
C LEU A 125 -22.86 -7.89 4.31
N ALA A 126 -22.60 -6.61 4.62
CA ALA A 126 -22.77 -6.03 5.95
C ALA A 126 -24.25 -5.75 6.30
N GLU A 127 -24.58 -5.77 7.59
CA GLU A 127 -25.86 -5.25 8.09
C GLU A 127 -25.97 -3.74 7.86
N LYS A 128 -24.87 -3.00 8.13
CA LYS A 128 -24.81 -1.56 8.03
C LYS A 128 -23.40 -1.10 7.64
N VAL A 129 -23.32 -0.14 6.73
CA VAL A 129 -22.11 0.49 6.27
C VAL A 129 -22.11 1.97 6.62
N TYR A 130 -21.21 2.41 7.50
CA TYR A 130 -20.92 3.82 7.72
C TYR A 130 -19.88 4.26 6.70
N TYR A 131 -20.30 5.04 5.71
CA TYR A 131 -19.50 5.40 4.57
C TYR A 131 -18.92 6.82 4.73
N PHE A 132 -17.59 6.92 4.66
CA PHE A 132 -16.80 8.14 4.83
C PHE A 132 -15.99 8.45 3.56
N PRO A 133 -16.62 8.99 2.49
CA PRO A 133 -15.86 9.43 1.32
C PRO A 133 -15.07 10.70 1.63
N THR A 134 -13.83 10.79 1.12
CA THR A 134 -13.02 12.02 1.18
C THR A 134 -13.12 12.85 -0.10
N PHE A 135 -14.06 12.54 -0.96
CA PHE A 135 -14.38 13.17 -2.24
C PHE A 135 -15.91 13.39 -2.34
N ALA A 136 -16.36 14.04 -3.42
CA ALA A 136 -17.79 14.22 -3.66
C ALA A 136 -18.40 12.90 -4.18
N SER A 137 -19.03 12.15 -3.29
CA SER A 137 -19.70 10.89 -3.62
C SER A 137 -21.22 11.09 -3.72
N THR A 138 -21.85 10.35 -4.62
CA THR A 138 -23.30 10.24 -4.77
C THR A 138 -23.82 8.84 -4.47
N LEU A 139 -22.95 7.95 -3.97
CA LEU A 139 -23.29 6.57 -3.65
C LEU A 139 -24.38 6.52 -2.57
N THR A 140 -25.42 5.75 -2.83
CA THR A 140 -26.56 5.53 -1.93
C THR A 140 -26.89 4.04 -1.84
N GLY A 141 -27.47 3.61 -0.72
CA GLY A 141 -27.91 2.24 -0.50
C GLY A 141 -28.77 2.15 0.76
N GLU A 142 -29.64 1.16 0.86
CA GLU A 142 -30.58 1.02 2.00
C GLU A 142 -29.87 0.90 3.35
N ASN A 143 -28.68 0.27 3.36
CA ASN A 143 -27.85 0.08 4.57
C ASN A 143 -26.59 0.94 4.57
N ILE A 144 -26.43 1.87 3.63
CA ILE A 144 -25.28 2.80 3.55
C ILE A 144 -25.66 4.12 4.22
N ILE A 145 -24.92 4.48 5.25
CA ILE A 145 -25.03 5.76 5.94
C ILE A 145 -23.79 6.58 5.62
N MET A 146 -23.93 7.52 4.70
CA MET A 146 -22.84 8.44 4.35
C MET A 146 -22.68 9.52 5.42
N SER A 147 -21.45 9.81 5.83
CA SER A 147 -21.10 10.86 6.76
C SER A 147 -19.93 11.70 6.25
N LYS A 148 -20.02 13.01 6.50
CA LYS A 148 -18.93 13.99 6.27
C LYS A 148 -18.06 14.19 7.52
N ASP A 149 -18.49 13.69 8.67
CA ASP A 149 -17.74 13.74 9.92
C ASP A 149 -16.75 12.56 9.93
N LEU A 150 -15.56 12.80 9.41
CA LEU A 150 -14.56 11.77 9.15
C LEU A 150 -14.00 11.16 10.45
N PRO A 151 -13.67 9.86 10.45
CA PRO A 151 -12.97 9.24 11.56
C PRO A 151 -11.55 9.80 11.71
N VAL A 152 -11.08 9.87 12.96
CA VAL A 152 -9.73 10.34 13.32
C VAL A 152 -8.96 9.29 14.12
N GLN A 153 -9.67 8.38 14.81
CA GLN A 153 -9.06 7.36 15.65
C GLN A 153 -9.86 6.06 15.61
N VAL A 154 -9.13 4.95 15.61
CA VAL A 154 -9.66 3.59 15.75
C VAL A 154 -9.47 3.13 17.18
N ASN A 155 -10.54 2.64 17.81
CA ASN A 155 -10.53 2.19 19.19
C ASN A 155 -10.92 0.72 19.30
N GLY A 156 -10.41 0.07 20.36
CA GLY A 156 -10.73 -1.32 20.67
C GLY A 156 -9.83 -1.89 21.75
N GLY A 157 -10.02 -3.15 22.02
CA GLY A 157 -9.16 -3.95 22.89
C GLY A 157 -8.34 -4.95 22.06
N MET A 158 -8.77 -6.21 22.05
CA MET A 158 -8.14 -7.24 21.17
C MET A 158 -8.45 -7.03 19.69
N LYS A 159 -9.59 -6.39 19.38
CA LYS A 159 -10.05 -6.04 18.03
C LYS A 159 -10.74 -4.68 18.03
N VAL A 160 -10.99 -4.14 16.85
CA VAL A 160 -11.78 -2.90 16.68
C VAL A 160 -13.14 -3.03 17.35
N SER A 161 -13.58 -1.96 18.00
CA SER A 161 -14.93 -1.85 18.59
C SER A 161 -15.62 -0.52 18.28
N SER A 162 -14.86 0.55 18.03
CA SER A 162 -15.44 1.85 17.69
C SER A 162 -14.44 2.75 16.94
N LEU A 163 -14.98 3.82 16.37
CA LEU A 163 -14.24 4.96 15.83
C LEU A 163 -14.54 6.22 16.65
N THR A 164 -13.52 7.06 16.81
CA THR A 164 -13.72 8.46 17.20
C THR A 164 -13.79 9.30 15.93
N LEU A 165 -14.86 10.07 15.78
CA LEU A 165 -15.04 10.99 14.66
C LEU A 165 -14.41 12.35 14.96
N ARG A 166 -14.24 13.20 13.95
CA ARG A 166 -13.65 14.54 14.10
C ARG A 166 -14.44 15.44 15.05
N SER A 167 -15.75 15.26 15.13
CA SER A 167 -16.61 15.96 16.11
C SER A 167 -16.41 15.52 17.56
N GLY A 168 -15.67 14.41 17.81
CA GLY A 168 -15.53 13.75 19.09
C GLY A 168 -16.60 12.67 19.35
N ALA A 169 -17.56 12.49 18.46
CA ALA A 169 -18.57 11.44 18.57
C ALA A 169 -17.91 10.03 18.46
N GLN A 170 -18.47 9.08 19.21
CA GLN A 170 -18.07 7.67 19.15
C GLN A 170 -19.05 6.91 18.26
N LEU A 171 -18.51 6.09 17.36
CA LEU A 171 -19.27 5.25 16.46
C LEU A 171 -18.88 3.78 16.66
N GLU A 172 -19.81 2.98 17.18
CA GLU A 172 -19.60 1.55 17.33
C GLU A 172 -19.59 0.81 16.00
N ILE A 173 -18.55 0.00 15.77
CA ILE A 173 -18.36 -0.80 14.58
C ILE A 173 -17.72 -2.15 14.92
N ASP A 174 -17.88 -3.11 14.02
CA ASP A 174 -17.24 -4.42 14.10
C ASP A 174 -15.97 -4.48 13.23
N GLY A 175 -15.82 -3.56 12.26
CA GLY A 175 -14.65 -3.45 11.40
C GLY A 175 -14.59 -2.13 10.63
N LEU A 176 -13.38 -1.79 10.19
CA LEU A 176 -13.07 -0.63 9.37
C LEU A 176 -12.35 -1.06 8.08
N PHE A 177 -12.87 -0.65 6.96
CA PHE A 177 -12.20 -0.78 5.66
C PHE A 177 -11.65 0.58 5.23
N CYS A 178 -10.34 0.64 4.96
CA CYS A 178 -9.67 1.84 4.49
C CYS A 178 -9.32 1.68 3.01
N LEU A 179 -10.26 2.03 2.12
CA LEU A 179 -10.11 1.93 0.67
C LEU A 179 -9.43 3.18 0.14
N ARG A 180 -8.13 3.09 -0.11
CA ARG A 180 -7.30 4.22 -0.53
C ARG A 180 -6.17 3.78 -1.45
N ASN A 181 -5.72 4.69 -2.32
CA ASN A 181 -4.68 4.44 -3.34
C ASN A 181 -3.30 4.11 -2.76
N ALA A 182 -3.13 4.26 -1.46
CA ALA A 182 -1.84 4.10 -0.81
C ALA A 182 -2.00 3.48 0.59
N ILE A 183 -1.36 2.35 0.81
CA ILE A 183 -1.17 1.73 2.12
C ILE A 183 0.13 2.26 2.70
N ALA A 184 0.14 2.64 3.99
CA ALA A 184 1.39 3.07 4.62
C ALA A 184 2.43 1.95 4.57
N PRO A 185 3.72 2.27 4.36
CA PRO A 185 4.77 1.25 4.27
C PRO A 185 4.81 0.32 5.48
N THR A 186 4.64 0.88 6.69
CA THR A 186 4.60 0.15 7.96
C THR A 186 3.40 -0.78 8.11
N ALA A 187 2.26 -0.39 7.52
CA ALA A 187 1.06 -1.21 7.48
C ALA A 187 1.16 -2.32 6.41
N LEU A 188 1.83 -2.02 5.28
CA LEU A 188 2.06 -3.00 4.23
C LEU A 188 3.07 -4.07 4.66
N LEU A 189 4.17 -3.64 5.31
CA LEU A 189 5.26 -4.49 5.77
C LEU A 189 5.59 -4.14 7.24
N PRO A 190 5.04 -4.86 8.23
CA PRO A 190 5.29 -4.62 9.63
C PRO A 190 6.78 -4.69 10.00
N GLY A 191 7.22 -3.78 10.88
CA GLY A 191 8.61 -3.69 11.33
C GLY A 191 9.53 -2.87 10.41
N LEU A 192 9.02 -2.31 9.31
CA LEU A 192 9.78 -1.43 8.43
C LEU A 192 10.04 -0.08 9.12
N SER A 193 11.28 0.40 9.10
CA SER A 193 11.64 1.71 9.63
C SER A 193 11.22 2.83 8.68
N VAL A 194 10.47 3.79 9.21
CA VAL A 194 9.98 4.96 8.47
C VAL A 194 10.28 6.22 9.26
N GLU A 195 10.84 7.24 8.62
CA GLU A 195 11.08 8.57 9.16
C GLU A 195 10.43 9.62 8.26
N GLU A 196 9.70 10.56 8.84
CA GLU A 196 8.97 11.62 8.11
C GLU A 196 8.10 11.09 6.95
N GLY A 197 7.52 9.88 7.10
CA GLY A 197 6.70 9.25 6.07
C GLY A 197 7.48 8.55 4.94
N HIS A 198 8.81 8.44 5.07
CA HIS A 198 9.67 7.80 4.08
C HIS A 198 10.37 6.57 4.65
N ILE A 199 10.56 5.56 3.82
CA ILE A 199 11.28 4.34 4.18
C ILE A 199 12.76 4.66 4.37
N VAL A 200 13.30 4.34 5.53
CA VAL A 200 14.73 4.53 5.82
C VAL A 200 15.54 3.48 5.05
N VAL A 201 16.51 3.94 4.27
CA VAL A 201 17.43 3.09 3.50
C VAL A 201 18.89 3.53 3.66
N ASP A 202 19.79 2.59 3.49
CA ASP A 202 21.22 2.86 3.39
C ASP A 202 21.64 3.27 1.95
N ARG A 203 22.94 3.41 1.70
CA ARG A 203 23.48 3.75 0.36
C ARG A 203 23.27 2.66 -0.68
N ASN A 204 22.99 1.44 -0.27
CA ASN A 204 22.68 0.30 -1.13
C ASN A 204 21.18 0.10 -1.32
N MET A 205 20.36 1.08 -0.90
CA MET A 205 18.90 1.02 -0.87
C MET A 205 18.37 -0.11 0.02
N ALA A 206 19.17 -0.66 0.95
CA ALA A 206 18.72 -1.67 1.90
C ALA A 206 17.96 -1.01 3.05
N THR A 207 16.83 -1.60 3.44
CA THR A 207 16.03 -1.20 4.60
C THR A 207 16.59 -1.83 5.88
N ASN A 208 15.95 -1.55 7.02
CA ASN A 208 16.26 -2.24 8.28
C ASN A 208 15.86 -3.73 8.28
N LEU A 209 14.98 -4.15 7.37
CA LEU A 209 14.59 -5.54 7.24
C LEU A 209 15.54 -6.26 6.29
N PRO A 210 16.16 -7.38 6.69
CA PRO A 210 17.05 -8.14 5.82
C PRO A 210 16.37 -8.55 4.51
N ASP A 211 17.11 -8.48 3.40
CA ASP A 211 16.64 -8.87 2.06
C ASP A 211 15.53 -7.96 1.48
N CYS A 212 15.22 -6.87 2.15
CA CYS A 212 14.23 -5.87 1.73
C CYS A 212 14.94 -4.55 1.38
N TYR A 213 14.60 -4.01 0.24
CA TYR A 213 15.12 -2.79 -0.33
C TYR A 213 13.98 -1.83 -0.66
N ALA A 214 14.29 -0.53 -0.77
CA ALA A 214 13.32 0.45 -1.23
C ALA A 214 13.98 1.47 -2.17
N ALA A 215 13.20 2.02 -3.11
CA ALA A 215 13.72 2.96 -4.10
C ALA A 215 12.67 3.95 -4.58
N GLY A 216 13.08 5.13 -5.00
CA GLY A 216 12.23 6.17 -5.54
C GLY A 216 11.65 7.08 -4.47
N ASP A 217 10.50 7.68 -4.75
CA ASP A 217 9.93 8.72 -3.89
C ASP A 217 9.56 8.23 -2.49
N CYS A 218 9.34 6.93 -2.30
CA CYS A 218 9.08 6.35 -0.99
C CYS A 218 10.28 6.39 -0.04
N THR A 219 11.49 6.66 -0.52
CA THR A 219 12.73 6.79 0.28
C THR A 219 13.06 8.23 0.65
N GLY A 220 12.29 9.21 0.18
CA GLY A 220 12.46 10.62 0.52
C GLY A 220 12.67 11.54 -0.67
N ARG A 221 12.87 12.82 -0.34
CA ARG A 221 13.12 13.90 -1.33
C ARG A 221 14.55 13.82 -1.92
N PRO A 222 14.77 14.43 -3.10
CA PRO A 222 13.80 15.10 -3.98
C PRO A 222 12.95 14.09 -4.76
N TYR A 223 11.66 14.44 -5.00
CA TYR A 223 10.75 13.62 -5.81
C TYR A 223 11.04 13.85 -7.29
N GLN A 224 11.96 13.07 -7.85
CA GLN A 224 12.48 13.25 -9.19
C GLN A 224 12.54 11.91 -9.94
N TYR A 225 12.14 11.88 -11.18
CA TYR A 225 12.21 10.68 -12.03
C TYR A 225 13.63 10.11 -12.11
N THR A 226 14.64 11.01 -12.25
CA THR A 226 16.05 10.58 -12.31
C THR A 226 16.55 9.96 -11.01
N LYS A 227 16.09 10.47 -9.85
CA LYS A 227 16.38 9.87 -8.54
C LYS A 227 15.76 8.47 -8.47
N ALA A 228 14.48 8.34 -8.80
CA ALA A 228 13.76 7.06 -8.75
C ALA A 228 14.43 6.01 -9.65
N VAL A 229 14.85 6.37 -10.86
CA VAL A 229 15.58 5.48 -11.78
C VAL A 229 16.96 5.12 -11.21
N GLY A 230 17.70 6.07 -10.67
CA GLY A 230 19.04 5.84 -10.08
C GLY A 230 18.97 4.91 -8.87
N GLU A 231 18.06 5.17 -7.93
CA GLU A 231 17.86 4.33 -6.76
C GLU A 231 17.33 2.93 -7.13
N GLY A 232 16.43 2.83 -8.10
CA GLY A 232 15.97 1.54 -8.62
C GLY A 232 17.13 0.70 -9.19
N ASN A 233 18.07 1.34 -9.90
CA ASN A 233 19.28 0.67 -10.39
C ASN A 233 20.15 0.17 -9.22
N VAL A 234 20.39 0.99 -8.20
CA VAL A 234 21.18 0.58 -7.02
C VAL A 234 20.50 -0.57 -6.28
N ALA A 235 19.20 -0.49 -6.03
CA ALA A 235 18.43 -1.54 -5.38
C ALA A 235 18.50 -2.87 -6.15
N ALA A 236 18.37 -2.84 -7.48
CA ALA A 236 18.47 -4.03 -8.32
C ALA A 236 19.84 -4.70 -8.22
N HIS A 237 20.94 -3.93 -8.27
CA HIS A 237 22.30 -4.46 -8.10
C HIS A 237 22.54 -5.02 -6.70
N SER A 238 21.97 -4.41 -5.68
CA SER A 238 22.04 -4.91 -4.30
C SER A 238 21.32 -6.26 -4.15
N VAL A 239 20.14 -6.40 -4.76
CA VAL A 239 19.41 -7.67 -4.82
C VAL A 239 20.20 -8.76 -5.53
N ILE A 240 20.79 -8.45 -6.69
CA ILE A 240 21.63 -9.41 -7.43
C ILE A 240 22.78 -9.90 -6.56
N SER A 241 23.48 -9.00 -5.88
CA SER A 241 24.59 -9.31 -4.98
C SER A 241 24.14 -10.17 -3.80
N CYS A 242 23.00 -9.86 -3.19
CA CYS A 242 22.39 -10.62 -2.11
C CYS A 242 22.07 -12.07 -2.55
N LEU A 243 21.40 -12.23 -3.69
CA LEU A 243 21.01 -13.54 -4.21
C LEU A 243 22.23 -14.39 -4.60
N ALA A 244 23.27 -13.77 -5.16
CA ALA A 244 24.53 -14.47 -5.46
C ALA A 244 25.22 -14.97 -4.19
N ALA A 245 25.26 -14.17 -3.11
CA ALA A 245 25.84 -14.56 -1.83
C ALA A 245 25.07 -15.70 -1.15
N LYS A 246 23.73 -15.73 -1.27
CA LYS A 246 22.90 -16.84 -0.75
C LYS A 246 23.16 -18.14 -1.50
N LYS A 247 23.22 -18.10 -2.82
CA LYS A 247 23.49 -19.26 -3.66
C LYS A 247 24.86 -19.91 -3.39
N LEU A 248 25.83 -19.13 -2.91
CA LEU A 248 27.15 -19.65 -2.49
C LEU A 248 27.11 -20.37 -1.14
N LYS A 249 26.16 -20.02 -0.25
CA LYS A 249 26.00 -20.65 1.07
C LYS A 249 25.17 -21.93 1.02
N GLU A 250 24.38 -22.12 -0.04
CA GLU A 250 23.56 -23.32 -0.28
C GLU A 250 24.34 -24.45 -0.97
N LYS A 251 25.61 -24.21 -1.35
CA LYS A 251 26.55 -25.19 -1.91
C LYS A 251 27.54 -25.69 -0.87
#